data_6a8d33f45e7e863e13c174ce69f6f473
#
_entry.id   6a8d33f45e7e863e13c174ce69f6f473
#
_cell.length_a   1.000
_cell.length_b   1.000
_cell.length_c   1.000
_cell.angle_alpha   90.00
_cell.angle_beta   90.00
_cell.angle_gamma   90.00
#
_symmetry.space_group_name_H-M   'P 1'
#
loop_
_entity.id
_entity.type
_entity.pdbx_description
1 polymer ?
#
loop_
_entity_poly.entity_id
_entity_poly.type
_entity_poly.pdbx_seq_one_letter_code
_entity_poly.pdbx_strand_id
1 'polypeptide(L)'
;MIRPFQRILLAVTHSPAMESKTKVTSKIYGEMPNGREVKIYTLTNGEVKAKVTEYGAILVSLETPDKDGKSADLTHGYDTLEGWLTNSSYFGATVGRFGNRIKDGKFSLDGKNYTLATNNDPGGIPCALHGGIKGFDKVLWDGKITEEKAVELTYISADGEEGYPGALTVHVTYSLTDANELKWVVKATTDAPTIVNIIQHTYWNLSGDPTTQITDHILTLNADGYLPTDAGLIPTGKIDPVEGTPMDFTKPTVIGERLGADFEALKLGGGYDHAWVLKKGEGKTHFAARLMDPKSGRSMEVFTNQPAIQLYGGNFLNGETVGKNGALYGKRSALALETEGFPDAPNQSNFPSSVLRPGETYEHHLTFKFSLEK
;
A
#
# COMPACT_ATOMS: atom_id res chain seq x y z
N MET A 1 5.67 30.53 68.04
CA MET A 1 5.29 29.13 67.77
C MET A 1 5.13 28.95 66.26
N ILE A 2 6.15 28.41 65.60
CA ILE A 2 6.17 28.19 64.13
C ILE A 2 5.87 26.68 63.92
N ARG A 3 4.77 26.38 63.20
CA ARG A 3 4.40 24.99 62.84
C ARG A 3 5.23 24.55 61.61
N PRO A 4 5.79 23.32 61.59
CA PRO A 4 6.54 22.82 60.45
C PRO A 4 5.58 22.38 59.31
N PHE A 5 5.92 22.78 58.07
CA PHE A 5 5.28 22.30 56.84
C PHE A 5 5.67 20.82 56.62
N GLN A 6 4.70 19.92 56.63
CA GLN A 6 4.85 18.54 56.14
C GLN A 6 4.89 18.53 54.62
N ARG A 7 6.03 18.16 54.04
CA ARG A 7 6.16 17.83 52.60
C ARG A 7 5.48 16.49 52.35
N ILE A 8 4.38 16.49 51.61
CA ILE A 8 3.78 15.29 51.04
C ILE A 8 4.64 14.86 49.84
N LEU A 9 5.40 13.75 49.99
CA LEU A 9 6.04 13.05 48.90
C LEU A 9 4.95 12.30 48.14
N LEU A 10 4.56 12.78 46.94
CA LEU A 10 3.77 11.99 45.98
C LEU A 10 4.70 10.92 45.38
N ALA A 11 4.52 9.69 45.79
CA ALA A 11 5.13 8.53 45.14
C ALA A 11 4.51 8.36 43.75
N VAL A 12 5.28 8.68 42.70
CA VAL A 12 4.92 8.35 41.32
C VAL A 12 5.09 6.83 41.18
N THR A 13 4.00 6.09 41.31
CA THR A 13 3.98 4.67 40.96
C THR A 13 4.11 4.53 39.46
N HIS A 14 5.29 4.16 38.98
CA HIS A 14 5.46 3.69 37.62
C HIS A 14 4.77 2.33 37.49
N SER A 15 3.61 2.27 36.85
CA SER A 15 3.07 0.99 36.39
C SER A 15 4.10 0.38 35.42
N PRO A 16 4.48 -0.88 35.58
CA PRO A 16 5.37 -1.53 34.62
C PRO A 16 4.70 -1.48 33.25
N ALA A 17 5.43 -0.97 32.25
CA ALA A 17 4.97 -1.01 30.86
C ALA A 17 4.71 -2.49 30.53
N MET A 18 3.49 -2.83 30.10
CA MET A 18 3.18 -4.18 29.65
C MET A 18 4.14 -4.53 28.50
N GLU A 19 4.85 -5.65 28.65
CA GLU A 19 5.74 -6.13 27.61
C GLU A 19 4.92 -6.42 26.33
N SER A 20 5.33 -5.87 25.18
CA SER A 20 4.65 -6.07 23.91
C SER A 20 4.58 -7.56 23.57
N LYS A 21 3.41 -8.04 23.20
CA LYS A 21 3.15 -9.41 22.75
C LYS A 21 3.78 -9.69 21.38
N THR A 22 4.14 -8.65 20.64
CA THR A 22 4.70 -8.77 19.30
C THR A 22 6.02 -9.52 19.31
N LYS A 23 6.12 -10.52 18.44
CA LYS A 23 7.31 -11.31 18.17
C LYS A 23 7.67 -11.16 16.69
N VAL A 24 8.98 -11.07 16.41
CA VAL A 24 9.52 -11.05 15.05
C VAL A 24 10.57 -12.12 14.92
N THR A 25 10.48 -12.91 13.87
CA THR A 25 11.46 -13.95 13.53
C THR A 25 11.80 -13.89 12.05
N SER A 26 12.94 -14.45 11.64
CA SER A 26 13.30 -14.58 10.23
C SER A 26 13.78 -15.98 9.90
N LYS A 27 13.66 -16.36 8.64
CA LYS A 27 14.23 -17.58 8.05
C LYS A 27 14.58 -17.33 6.59
N ILE A 28 15.37 -18.23 5.99
CA ILE A 28 15.58 -18.24 4.54
C ILE A 28 14.25 -18.57 3.87
N TYR A 29 13.88 -17.78 2.85
CA TYR A 29 12.69 -17.94 2.01
C TYR A 29 13.04 -18.64 0.69
N GLY A 30 14.23 -18.37 0.15
CA GLY A 30 14.74 -18.90 -1.09
C GLY A 30 16.03 -18.21 -1.49
N GLU A 31 16.42 -18.40 -2.75
CA GLU A 31 17.62 -17.80 -3.34
C GLU A 31 17.26 -17.07 -4.64
N MET A 32 17.92 -15.94 -4.87
CA MET A 32 17.91 -15.26 -6.16
C MET A 32 18.67 -16.09 -7.22
N PRO A 33 18.43 -15.88 -8.53
CA PRO A 33 19.16 -16.59 -9.59
C PRO A 33 20.70 -16.45 -9.54
N ASN A 34 21.19 -15.43 -8.85
CA ASN A 34 22.63 -15.21 -8.63
C ASN A 34 23.17 -15.87 -7.35
N GLY A 35 22.37 -16.70 -6.66
CA GLY A 35 22.76 -17.40 -5.44
C GLY A 35 22.66 -16.56 -4.14
N ARG A 36 22.17 -15.33 -4.20
CA ARG A 36 21.96 -14.51 -3.00
C ARG A 36 20.71 -15.01 -2.25
N GLU A 37 20.89 -15.35 -0.97
CA GLU A 37 19.78 -15.73 -0.08
C GLU A 37 18.80 -14.58 0.10
N VAL A 38 17.51 -14.93 0.19
CA VAL A 38 16.40 -14.02 0.47
C VAL A 38 15.73 -14.47 1.76
N LYS A 39 15.52 -13.55 2.70
CA LYS A 39 14.84 -13.84 3.95
C LYS A 39 13.36 -13.49 3.88
N ILE A 40 12.60 -14.21 4.71
CA ILE A 40 11.22 -13.85 5.07
C ILE A 40 11.14 -13.65 6.57
N TYR A 41 10.48 -12.58 6.96
CA TYR A 41 10.26 -12.18 8.35
C TYR A 41 8.81 -12.46 8.72
N THR A 42 8.59 -12.96 9.93
CA THR A 42 7.24 -13.16 10.49
C THR A 42 7.07 -12.27 11.70
N LEU A 43 6.05 -11.40 11.64
CA LEU A 43 5.59 -10.56 12.75
C LEU A 43 4.28 -11.14 13.27
N THR A 44 4.15 -11.33 14.59
CA THR A 44 2.88 -11.79 15.20
C THR A 44 2.69 -11.21 16.59
N ASN A 45 1.45 -10.88 16.94
CA ASN A 45 1.02 -10.49 18.28
C ASN A 45 0.15 -11.56 18.96
N GLY A 46 0.00 -12.73 18.32
CA GLY A 46 -0.84 -13.84 18.74
C GLY A 46 -2.18 -13.93 18.01
N GLU A 47 -2.75 -12.82 17.55
CA GLU A 47 -3.99 -12.76 16.77
C GLU A 47 -3.71 -12.52 15.29
N VAL A 48 -2.91 -11.50 14.99
CA VAL A 48 -2.49 -11.16 13.63
C VAL A 48 -1.11 -11.75 13.36
N LYS A 49 -0.92 -12.27 12.15
CA LYS A 49 0.37 -12.75 11.68
C LYS A 49 0.64 -12.21 10.28
N ALA A 50 1.72 -11.43 10.14
CA ALA A 50 2.20 -10.88 8.87
C ALA A 50 3.52 -11.52 8.48
N LYS A 51 3.73 -11.75 7.17
CA LYS A 51 5.02 -12.19 6.63
C LYS A 51 5.49 -11.20 5.58
N VAL A 52 6.76 -10.80 5.68
CA VAL A 52 7.39 -9.82 4.80
C VAL A 52 8.70 -10.40 4.27
N THR A 53 9.00 -10.22 2.98
CA THR A 53 10.26 -10.70 2.38
C THR A 53 11.15 -9.55 1.92
N GLU A 54 12.47 -9.82 1.83
CA GLU A 54 13.47 -8.89 1.30
C GLU A 54 13.30 -8.63 -0.20
N TYR A 55 12.71 -9.56 -0.96
CA TYR A 55 12.42 -9.32 -2.37
C TYR A 55 11.20 -8.39 -2.51
N GLY A 56 11.39 -7.25 -3.17
CA GLY A 56 10.35 -6.24 -3.40
C GLY A 56 9.78 -5.60 -2.14
N ALA A 57 10.39 -5.81 -0.96
CA ALA A 57 9.83 -5.45 0.36
C ALA A 57 8.36 -5.84 0.48
N ILE A 58 8.03 -7.07 0.04
CA ILE A 58 6.67 -7.58 -0.18
C ILE A 58 6.02 -8.02 1.13
N LEU A 59 4.78 -7.60 1.37
CA LEU A 59 3.88 -8.25 2.32
C LEU A 59 3.36 -9.55 1.69
N VAL A 60 3.98 -10.67 2.08
CA VAL A 60 3.70 -12.00 1.50
C VAL A 60 2.37 -12.56 1.97
N SER A 61 2.03 -12.37 3.26
CA SER A 61 0.77 -12.82 3.85
C SER A 61 0.36 -11.98 5.03
N LEU A 62 -0.94 -11.91 5.28
CA LEU A 62 -1.50 -11.39 6.52
C LEU A 62 -2.69 -12.26 6.94
N GLU A 63 -2.54 -12.90 8.09
CA GLU A 63 -3.53 -13.81 8.65
C GLU A 63 -4.23 -13.17 9.86
N THR A 64 -5.57 -13.23 9.90
CA THR A 64 -6.39 -12.84 11.05
C THR A 64 -7.51 -13.84 11.28
N PRO A 65 -8.03 -14.00 12.53
CA PRO A 65 -9.22 -14.79 12.78
C PRO A 65 -10.47 -14.11 12.18
N ASP A 66 -11.50 -14.92 11.86
CA ASP A 66 -12.86 -14.44 11.60
C ASP A 66 -13.71 -14.47 12.88
N LYS A 67 -15.02 -14.14 12.76
CA LYS A 67 -15.97 -14.16 13.87
C LYS A 67 -16.13 -15.52 14.56
N ASP A 68 -15.76 -16.62 13.88
CA ASP A 68 -15.81 -17.98 14.40
C ASP A 68 -14.43 -18.43 14.94
N GLY A 69 -13.42 -17.54 14.94
CA GLY A 69 -12.07 -17.81 15.41
C GLY A 69 -11.17 -18.52 14.39
N LYS A 70 -11.64 -18.73 13.15
CA LYS A 70 -10.85 -19.37 12.10
C LYS A 70 -9.91 -18.34 11.44
N SER A 71 -8.61 -18.56 11.59
CA SER A 71 -7.59 -17.74 10.95
C SER A 71 -7.47 -18.06 9.46
N ALA A 72 -7.32 -17.01 8.63
CA ALA A 72 -7.08 -17.14 7.20
C ALA A 72 -6.17 -16.03 6.68
N ASP A 73 -5.44 -16.29 5.59
CA ASP A 73 -4.66 -15.30 4.86
C ASP A 73 -5.59 -14.42 4.02
N LEU A 74 -5.47 -13.12 4.16
CA LEU A 74 -6.33 -12.13 3.51
C LEU A 74 -5.71 -11.53 2.24
N THR A 75 -4.54 -12.04 1.82
CA THR A 75 -3.77 -11.41 0.74
C THR A 75 -3.52 -12.35 -0.42
N HIS A 76 -3.58 -11.82 -1.66
CA HIS A 76 -3.08 -12.53 -2.84
C HIS A 76 -1.56 -12.51 -2.89
N GLY A 77 -0.98 -13.51 -3.54
CA GLY A 77 0.46 -13.68 -3.70
C GLY A 77 0.84 -15.13 -4.02
N TYR A 78 2.05 -15.51 -3.64
CA TYR A 78 2.62 -16.83 -3.92
C TYR A 78 3.16 -17.48 -2.66
N ASP A 79 3.27 -18.81 -2.67
CA ASP A 79 3.80 -19.59 -1.54
C ASP A 79 5.32 -19.55 -1.45
N THR A 80 5.99 -19.41 -2.59
CA THR A 80 7.45 -19.48 -2.72
C THR A 80 8.02 -18.24 -3.39
N LEU A 81 9.31 -17.98 -3.18
CA LEU A 81 10.03 -16.88 -3.84
C LEU A 81 9.96 -16.97 -5.37
N GLU A 82 9.99 -18.17 -5.94
CA GLU A 82 9.94 -18.37 -7.39
C GLU A 82 8.68 -17.79 -8.02
N GLY A 83 7.52 -17.91 -7.36
CA GLY A 83 6.28 -17.27 -7.83
C GLY A 83 6.40 -15.75 -7.95
N TRP A 84 7.09 -15.11 -7.02
CA TRP A 84 7.34 -13.67 -7.05
C TRP A 84 8.33 -13.26 -8.14
N LEU A 85 9.37 -14.09 -8.38
CA LEU A 85 10.38 -13.81 -9.41
C LEU A 85 9.82 -13.88 -10.83
N THR A 86 8.80 -14.68 -11.05
CA THR A 86 8.23 -14.96 -12.38
C THR A 86 6.98 -14.14 -12.68
N ASN A 87 6.41 -13.46 -11.69
CA ASN A 87 5.14 -12.76 -11.83
C ASN A 87 5.28 -11.25 -11.65
N SER A 88 4.54 -10.48 -12.46
CA SER A 88 4.55 -9.02 -12.50
C SER A 88 3.31 -8.36 -11.91
N SER A 89 2.50 -9.08 -11.10
CA SER A 89 1.20 -8.58 -10.63
C SER A 89 1.29 -7.62 -9.44
N TYR A 90 2.46 -7.27 -8.95
CA TYR A 90 2.72 -6.37 -7.81
C TYR A 90 2.08 -6.81 -6.48
N PHE A 91 1.65 -8.05 -6.33
CA PHE A 91 1.00 -8.53 -5.10
C PHE A 91 1.81 -8.24 -3.86
N GLY A 92 1.28 -7.42 -2.95
CA GLY A 92 1.93 -7.08 -1.68
C GLY A 92 3.22 -6.26 -1.78
N ALA A 93 3.63 -5.85 -2.97
CA ALA A 93 4.92 -5.21 -3.22
C ALA A 93 4.97 -3.76 -2.72
N THR A 94 6.18 -3.33 -2.35
CA THR A 94 6.53 -1.92 -2.29
C THR A 94 6.89 -1.47 -3.68
N VAL A 95 6.08 -0.62 -4.31
CA VAL A 95 6.32 -0.12 -5.66
C VAL A 95 6.88 1.29 -5.65
N GLY A 96 7.80 1.57 -6.54
CA GLY A 96 8.53 2.82 -6.70
C GLY A 96 9.59 2.67 -7.78
N ARG A 97 10.32 3.75 -8.13
CA ARG A 97 10.45 5.04 -7.43
C ARG A 97 9.18 5.87 -7.44
N PHE A 98 8.41 5.84 -8.56
CA PHE A 98 7.13 6.50 -8.68
C PHE A 98 6.02 5.47 -8.95
N GLY A 99 5.19 5.21 -7.95
CA GLY A 99 4.02 4.35 -8.03
C GLY A 99 2.91 5.01 -8.85
N ASN A 100 2.01 4.19 -9.39
CA ASN A 100 0.99 4.59 -10.34
C ASN A 100 1.60 5.11 -11.65
N ARG A 101 0.85 5.87 -12.48
CA ARG A 101 1.19 6.19 -13.87
C ARG A 101 1.85 7.55 -14.04
N ILE A 102 2.76 7.64 -15.04
CA ILE A 102 3.29 8.89 -15.60
C ILE A 102 3.03 8.85 -17.10
N LYS A 103 2.30 9.85 -17.60
CA LYS A 103 1.90 9.98 -19.01
C LYS A 103 3.11 9.94 -19.95
N ASP A 104 3.02 9.13 -21.01
CA ASP A 104 4.06 8.96 -22.03
C ASP A 104 5.45 8.58 -21.47
N GLY A 105 5.54 8.20 -20.18
CA GLY A 105 6.80 8.00 -19.48
C GLY A 105 7.66 9.25 -19.41
N LYS A 106 7.10 10.46 -19.47
CA LYS A 106 7.84 11.71 -19.55
C LYS A 106 7.48 12.65 -18.41
N PHE A 107 8.49 13.38 -17.93
CA PHE A 107 8.29 14.50 -17.01
C PHE A 107 9.44 15.51 -17.14
N SER A 108 9.19 16.73 -16.65
CA SER A 108 10.22 17.78 -16.54
C SER A 108 10.49 18.10 -15.08
N LEU A 109 11.76 18.26 -14.72
CA LEU A 109 12.19 18.67 -13.40
C LEU A 109 13.34 19.68 -13.54
N ASP A 110 13.18 20.87 -12.94
CA ASP A 110 14.17 21.95 -12.96
C ASP A 110 14.68 22.28 -14.39
N GLY A 111 13.77 22.28 -15.38
CA GLY A 111 14.07 22.62 -16.78
C GLY A 111 14.72 21.48 -17.57
N LYS A 112 14.92 20.30 -16.97
CA LYS A 112 15.40 19.10 -17.67
C LYS A 112 14.25 18.16 -17.95
N ASN A 113 14.26 17.54 -19.14
CA ASN A 113 13.29 16.53 -19.53
C ASN A 113 13.85 15.13 -19.25
N TYR A 114 13.02 14.27 -18.68
CA TYR A 114 13.33 12.88 -18.37
C TYR A 114 12.37 11.97 -19.13
N THR A 115 12.87 10.81 -19.54
CA THR A 115 12.09 9.78 -20.24
C THR A 115 12.28 8.47 -19.51
N LEU A 116 11.17 7.87 -19.14
CA LEU A 116 11.05 6.57 -18.48
C LEU A 116 10.60 5.52 -19.49
N ALA A 117 10.82 4.25 -19.17
CA ALA A 117 10.24 3.17 -19.94
C ALA A 117 8.70 3.21 -19.88
N THR A 118 8.04 3.05 -21.04
CA THR A 118 6.60 2.86 -21.10
C THR A 118 6.29 1.38 -21.03
N ASN A 119 6.00 0.91 -19.83
CA ASN A 119 5.74 -0.51 -19.53
C ASN A 119 4.26 -0.84 -19.35
N ASN A 120 3.37 0.10 -19.68
CA ASN A 120 1.92 -0.05 -19.65
C ASN A 120 1.27 0.83 -20.73
N ASP A 121 0.15 0.39 -21.31
CA ASP A 121 -0.52 1.06 -22.42
C ASP A 121 -2.06 0.88 -22.40
N PRO A 122 -2.76 1.17 -21.29
CA PRO A 122 -4.20 1.06 -21.24
C PRO A 122 -4.83 1.94 -22.32
N GLY A 123 -5.85 1.42 -23.02
CA GLY A 123 -6.49 2.11 -24.12
C GLY A 123 -5.55 2.41 -25.31
N GLY A 124 -4.38 1.79 -25.41
CA GLY A 124 -3.36 2.06 -26.41
C GLY A 124 -2.57 3.36 -26.16
N ILE A 125 -2.65 3.93 -24.96
CA ILE A 125 -1.93 5.14 -24.55
C ILE A 125 -0.74 4.73 -23.67
N PRO A 126 0.51 4.86 -24.16
CA PRO A 126 1.68 4.41 -23.40
C PRO A 126 1.92 5.28 -22.17
N CYS A 127 2.31 4.64 -21.07
CA CYS A 127 2.71 5.30 -19.84
C CYS A 127 3.79 4.51 -19.09
N ALA A 128 4.53 5.17 -18.22
CA ALA A 128 5.32 4.49 -17.20
C ALA A 128 4.41 4.11 -16.04
N LEU A 129 4.54 2.89 -15.54
CA LEU A 129 3.76 2.35 -14.42
C LEU A 129 4.68 1.80 -13.34
N HIS A 130 4.37 2.14 -12.09
CA HIS A 130 4.95 1.53 -10.89
C HIS A 130 6.49 1.48 -10.85
N GLY A 131 7.14 2.55 -11.33
CA GLY A 131 8.59 2.70 -11.26
C GLY A 131 9.38 2.14 -12.43
N GLY A 132 8.71 1.47 -13.40
CA GLY A 132 9.35 1.02 -14.63
C GLY A 132 9.35 -0.50 -14.82
N ILE A 133 10.26 -0.98 -15.66
CA ILE A 133 10.37 -2.42 -16.01
C ILE A 133 10.91 -3.23 -14.83
N LYS A 134 11.89 -2.69 -14.12
CA LYS A 134 12.49 -3.27 -12.92
C LYS A 134 12.39 -2.27 -11.77
N GLY A 135 11.16 -2.04 -11.28
CA GLY A 135 10.89 -1.18 -10.14
C GLY A 135 11.29 -1.81 -8.79
N PHE A 136 10.92 -1.15 -7.71
CA PHE A 136 11.23 -1.57 -6.33
C PHE A 136 10.64 -2.92 -5.95
N ASP A 137 9.59 -3.35 -6.64
CA ASP A 137 8.93 -4.65 -6.54
C ASP A 137 9.80 -5.83 -7.00
N LYS A 138 10.84 -5.57 -7.80
CA LYS A 138 11.71 -6.59 -8.42
C LYS A 138 13.16 -6.53 -8.00
N VAL A 139 13.45 -5.82 -6.92
CA VAL A 139 14.80 -5.71 -6.36
C VAL A 139 14.89 -6.38 -5.01
N LEU A 140 16.10 -6.74 -4.62
CA LEU A 140 16.37 -7.30 -3.30
C LEU A 140 16.77 -6.17 -2.35
N TRP A 141 16.06 -6.08 -1.23
CA TRP A 141 16.28 -5.13 -0.16
C TRP A 141 17.13 -5.76 0.93
N ASP A 142 17.89 -4.95 1.66
CA ASP A 142 18.65 -5.40 2.82
C ASP A 142 17.78 -5.31 4.07
N GLY A 143 17.42 -6.47 4.64
CA GLY A 143 16.47 -6.57 5.74
C GLY A 143 17.12 -6.86 7.10
N LYS A 144 16.59 -6.25 8.15
CA LYS A 144 16.97 -6.53 9.54
C LYS A 144 15.78 -6.42 10.48
N ILE A 145 15.85 -7.12 11.61
CA ILE A 145 14.94 -6.95 12.75
C ILE A 145 15.50 -5.83 13.62
N THR A 146 14.67 -4.84 13.96
CA THR A 146 15.05 -3.72 14.83
C THR A 146 14.88 -4.08 16.31
N GLU A 147 15.45 -3.26 17.22
CA GLU A 147 15.27 -3.41 18.68
C GLU A 147 13.80 -3.25 19.10
N GLU A 148 13.01 -2.44 18.35
CA GLU A 148 11.59 -2.22 18.58
C GLU A 148 10.71 -3.35 18.04
N LYS A 149 11.30 -4.50 17.66
CA LYS A 149 10.59 -5.66 17.10
C LYS A 149 9.83 -5.30 15.80
N ALA A 150 10.47 -4.53 14.92
CA ALA A 150 10.02 -4.23 13.57
C ALA A 150 10.97 -4.85 12.53
N VAL A 151 10.55 -4.88 11.26
CA VAL A 151 11.37 -5.26 10.11
C VAL A 151 11.69 -4.01 9.33
N GLU A 152 12.96 -3.64 9.27
CA GLU A 152 13.44 -2.56 8.41
C GLU A 152 14.11 -3.14 7.17
N LEU A 153 13.68 -2.67 6.01
CA LEU A 153 14.17 -3.04 4.69
C LEU A 153 14.76 -1.79 4.03
N THR A 154 16.00 -1.86 3.56
CA THR A 154 16.71 -0.74 2.95
C THR A 154 17.05 -1.04 1.51
N TYR A 155 16.81 -0.07 0.62
CA TYR A 155 17.23 -0.12 -0.76
C TYR A 155 17.85 1.21 -1.19
N ILE A 156 18.93 1.14 -1.97
CA ILE A 156 19.55 2.32 -2.60
C ILE A 156 19.32 2.23 -4.10
N SER A 157 18.41 3.07 -4.59
CA SER A 157 18.13 3.22 -6.02
C SER A 157 19.14 4.20 -6.60
N ALA A 158 20.00 3.73 -7.50
CA ALA A 158 21.09 4.53 -8.07
C ALA A 158 20.56 5.70 -8.92
N ASP A 159 21.39 6.74 -9.10
CA ASP A 159 21.11 7.78 -10.08
C ASP A 159 20.94 7.19 -11.48
N GLY A 160 19.84 7.55 -12.16
CA GLY A 160 19.51 7.03 -13.48
C GLY A 160 18.81 5.67 -13.50
N GLU A 161 18.60 5.01 -12.35
CA GLU A 161 17.85 3.75 -12.31
C GLU A 161 16.44 3.96 -12.87
N GLU A 162 16.02 3.10 -13.83
CA GLU A 162 14.76 3.19 -14.59
C GLU A 162 14.51 4.59 -15.21
N GLY A 163 15.55 5.43 -15.36
CA GLY A 163 15.48 6.78 -15.93
C GLY A 163 15.22 7.90 -14.92
N TYR A 164 15.10 7.60 -13.64
CA TYR A 164 14.89 8.62 -12.59
C TYR A 164 16.20 9.27 -12.17
N PRO A 165 16.26 10.63 -12.01
CA PRO A 165 17.46 11.33 -11.55
C PRO A 165 17.68 11.18 -10.05
N GLY A 166 18.94 11.28 -9.64
CA GLY A 166 19.41 11.24 -8.26
C GLY A 166 19.43 9.85 -7.65
N ALA A 167 20.40 9.61 -6.78
CA ALA A 167 20.40 8.41 -5.96
C ALA A 167 19.38 8.58 -4.80
N LEU A 168 18.53 7.58 -4.60
CA LEU A 168 17.50 7.58 -3.57
C LEU A 168 17.77 6.47 -2.56
N THR A 169 18.00 6.82 -1.31
CA THR A 169 18.06 5.85 -0.20
C THR A 169 16.68 5.72 0.41
N VAL A 170 16.16 4.49 0.43
CA VAL A 170 14.80 4.19 0.90
C VAL A 170 14.85 3.20 2.06
N HIS A 171 14.14 3.53 3.14
CA HIS A 171 13.90 2.66 4.28
C HIS A 171 12.40 2.37 4.37
N VAL A 172 12.03 1.10 4.36
CA VAL A 172 10.67 0.61 4.60
C VAL A 172 10.64 -0.13 5.91
N THR A 173 9.76 0.26 6.81
CA THR A 173 9.62 -0.39 8.12
C THR A 173 8.23 -1.00 8.25
N TYR A 174 8.17 -2.31 8.47
CA TYR A 174 6.96 -3.02 8.88
C TYR A 174 6.98 -3.26 10.38
N SER A 175 5.92 -2.88 11.07
CA SER A 175 5.72 -3.18 12.49
C SER A 175 4.30 -3.61 12.77
N LEU A 176 4.12 -4.50 13.75
CA LEU A 176 2.82 -4.98 14.19
C LEU A 176 2.63 -4.57 15.65
N THR A 177 1.49 -3.93 15.97
CA THR A 177 1.16 -3.52 17.32
C THR A 177 0.27 -4.54 18.04
N ASP A 178 0.20 -4.44 19.37
CA ASP A 178 -0.70 -5.25 20.20
C ASP A 178 -2.19 -4.90 19.97
N ALA A 179 -2.47 -3.79 19.26
CA ALA A 179 -3.81 -3.35 18.87
C ALA A 179 -4.21 -3.84 17.47
N ASN A 180 -3.54 -4.87 16.92
CA ASN A 180 -3.79 -5.44 15.59
C ASN A 180 -3.58 -4.43 14.44
N GLU A 181 -2.60 -3.54 14.58
CA GLU A 181 -2.23 -2.58 13.54
C GLU A 181 -0.94 -3.06 12.85
N LEU A 182 -1.02 -3.36 11.56
CA LEU A 182 0.16 -3.48 10.71
C LEU A 182 0.50 -2.09 10.17
N LYS A 183 1.66 -1.59 10.55
CA LYS A 183 2.19 -0.29 10.08
C LYS A 183 3.25 -0.54 9.02
N TRP A 184 3.16 0.22 7.96
CA TRP A 184 4.16 0.32 6.91
C TRP A 184 4.58 1.79 6.80
N VAL A 185 5.85 2.05 7.04
CA VAL A 185 6.39 3.40 7.04
C VAL A 185 7.56 3.46 6.08
N VAL A 186 7.53 4.42 5.17
CA VAL A 186 8.64 4.71 4.26
C VAL A 186 9.30 6.01 4.67
N LYS A 187 10.62 6.01 4.65
CA LYS A 187 11.45 7.22 4.66
C LYS A 187 12.43 7.15 3.51
N ALA A 188 12.56 8.24 2.76
CA ALA A 188 13.54 8.31 1.69
C ALA A 188 14.23 9.68 1.64
N THR A 189 15.51 9.65 1.26
CA THR A 189 16.35 10.85 1.03
C THR A 189 17.07 10.71 -0.30
N THR A 190 17.41 11.84 -0.91
CA THR A 190 18.08 11.89 -2.21
C THR A 190 19.31 12.78 -2.20
N ASP A 191 20.26 12.53 -3.08
CA ASP A 191 21.44 13.36 -3.31
C ASP A 191 21.25 14.43 -4.41
N ALA A 192 20.18 14.28 -5.24
CA ALA A 192 19.80 15.25 -6.27
C ALA A 192 18.28 15.35 -6.38
N PRO A 193 17.70 16.45 -6.94
CA PRO A 193 16.26 16.55 -7.14
C PRO A 193 15.71 15.36 -7.94
N THR A 194 14.63 14.77 -7.44
CA THR A 194 13.94 13.62 -8.05
C THR A 194 12.45 13.67 -7.79
N ILE A 195 11.68 12.75 -8.36
CA ILE A 195 10.26 12.55 -8.07
C ILE A 195 10.09 11.23 -7.30
N VAL A 196 9.21 11.24 -6.31
CA VAL A 196 8.96 10.08 -5.44
C VAL A 196 7.47 9.92 -5.17
N ASN A 197 6.99 8.70 -5.34
CA ASN A 197 5.66 8.24 -4.89
C ASN A 197 5.76 6.74 -4.60
N ILE A 198 6.02 6.35 -3.36
CA ILE A 198 6.23 4.94 -3.00
C ILE A 198 4.94 4.41 -2.40
N ILE A 199 4.46 3.27 -2.93
CA ILE A 199 3.14 2.70 -2.65
C ILE A 199 3.28 1.27 -2.12
N GLN A 200 2.38 0.88 -1.23
CA GLN A 200 2.21 -0.50 -0.78
C GLN A 200 1.02 -1.13 -1.53
N HIS A 201 1.30 -2.16 -2.35
CA HIS A 201 0.35 -2.69 -3.34
C HIS A 201 -0.22 -4.07 -2.94
N THR A 202 -0.77 -4.17 -1.73
CA THR A 202 -1.41 -5.42 -1.29
C THR A 202 -2.80 -5.58 -1.90
N TYR A 203 -3.06 -6.78 -2.38
CA TYR A 203 -4.38 -7.22 -2.84
C TYR A 203 -5.10 -7.93 -1.71
N TRP A 204 -6.21 -7.36 -1.27
CA TRP A 204 -6.99 -7.81 -0.11
C TRP A 204 -8.25 -8.57 -0.50
N ASN A 205 -8.51 -9.68 0.20
CA ASN A 205 -9.82 -10.33 0.25
C ASN A 205 -10.12 -10.75 1.70
N LEU A 206 -10.96 -9.99 2.39
CA LEU A 206 -11.24 -10.21 3.81
C LEU A 206 -12.07 -11.46 4.10
N SER A 207 -12.63 -12.12 3.08
CA SER A 207 -13.29 -13.42 3.26
C SER A 207 -12.30 -14.49 3.73
N GLY A 208 -11.01 -14.35 3.37
CA GLY A 208 -9.98 -15.37 3.60
C GLY A 208 -10.06 -16.55 2.62
N ASP A 209 -10.92 -16.47 1.59
CA ASP A 209 -10.99 -17.41 0.47
C ASP A 209 -10.60 -16.68 -0.83
N PRO A 210 -9.40 -16.93 -1.37
CA PRO A 210 -8.87 -16.21 -2.53
C PRO A 210 -9.62 -16.50 -3.84
N THR A 211 -10.56 -17.43 -3.84
CA THR A 211 -11.38 -17.79 -5.01
C THR A 211 -12.70 -17.03 -5.07
N THR A 212 -13.11 -16.36 -3.97
CA THR A 212 -14.32 -15.56 -3.91
C THR A 212 -14.10 -14.14 -4.43
N GLN A 213 -15.17 -13.49 -4.88
CA GLN A 213 -15.11 -12.10 -5.30
C GLN A 213 -15.30 -11.13 -4.12
N ILE A 214 -14.66 -9.97 -4.22
CA ILE A 214 -14.77 -8.89 -3.21
C ILE A 214 -16.02 -8.03 -3.41
N THR A 215 -16.89 -8.39 -4.34
CA THR A 215 -18.07 -7.58 -4.69
C THR A 215 -19.10 -7.47 -3.56
N ASP A 216 -19.11 -8.43 -2.63
CA ASP A 216 -19.96 -8.39 -1.43
C ASP A 216 -19.34 -7.61 -0.26
N HIS A 217 -18.05 -7.21 -0.37
CA HIS A 217 -17.41 -6.39 0.66
C HIS A 217 -18.04 -5.00 0.71
N ILE A 218 -18.05 -4.41 1.90
CA ILE A 218 -18.56 -3.07 2.17
C ILE A 218 -17.37 -2.13 2.32
N LEU A 219 -17.35 -1.08 1.52
CA LEU A 219 -16.29 -0.07 1.50
C LEU A 219 -16.82 1.28 1.95
N THR A 220 -16.00 1.99 2.71
CA THR A 220 -16.15 3.43 3.01
C THR A 220 -14.84 4.13 2.68
N LEU A 221 -14.89 5.27 1.98
CA LEU A 221 -13.74 6.13 1.71
C LEU A 221 -13.98 7.52 2.29
N ASN A 222 -12.98 8.07 2.97
CA ASN A 222 -13.00 9.42 3.51
C ASN A 222 -12.60 10.44 2.43
N ALA A 223 -13.38 10.53 1.37
CA ALA A 223 -13.09 11.33 0.19
C ALA A 223 -14.37 11.91 -0.41
N ASP A 224 -14.33 13.19 -0.80
CA ASP A 224 -15.45 13.87 -1.48
C ASP A 224 -15.25 14.01 -2.98
N GLY A 225 -14.07 13.66 -3.48
CA GLY A 225 -13.71 13.76 -4.89
C GLY A 225 -12.80 12.61 -5.33
N TYR A 226 -12.70 12.45 -6.63
CA TYR A 226 -11.80 11.50 -7.27
C TYR A 226 -11.12 12.15 -8.48
N LEU A 227 -10.05 11.55 -8.97
CA LEU A 227 -9.34 11.99 -10.16
C LEU A 227 -9.92 11.27 -11.39
N PRO A 228 -10.70 11.97 -12.25
CA PRO A 228 -11.15 11.39 -13.50
C PRO A 228 -9.98 11.17 -14.46
N THR A 229 -10.01 10.08 -15.20
CA THR A 229 -8.94 9.66 -16.09
C THR A 229 -9.37 9.70 -17.55
N ASP A 230 -8.38 9.76 -18.45
CA ASP A 230 -8.56 9.49 -19.87
C ASP A 230 -8.57 7.96 -20.15
N ALA A 231 -8.63 7.57 -21.42
CA ALA A 231 -8.60 6.16 -21.82
C ALA A 231 -7.30 5.42 -21.45
N GLY A 232 -6.21 6.16 -21.21
CA GLY A 232 -4.94 5.64 -20.72
C GLY A 232 -4.89 5.48 -19.19
N LEU A 233 -6.00 5.69 -18.50
CA LEU A 233 -6.08 5.74 -17.05
C LEU A 233 -5.14 6.79 -16.43
N ILE A 234 -4.87 7.85 -17.19
CA ILE A 234 -4.08 9.01 -16.77
C ILE A 234 -5.03 10.08 -16.24
N PRO A 235 -4.80 10.66 -15.05
CA PRO A 235 -5.61 11.75 -14.54
C PRO A 235 -5.68 12.94 -15.50
N THR A 236 -6.89 13.49 -15.68
CA THR A 236 -7.14 14.64 -16.58
C THR A 236 -6.70 15.99 -15.98
N GLY A 237 -6.19 16.00 -14.75
CA GLY A 237 -5.88 17.20 -14.00
C GLY A 237 -7.08 17.79 -13.25
N LYS A 238 -8.25 17.19 -13.37
CA LYS A 238 -9.47 17.58 -12.63
C LYS A 238 -9.63 16.78 -11.34
N ILE A 239 -10.44 17.32 -10.44
CA ILE A 239 -10.98 16.61 -9.27
C ILE A 239 -12.49 16.72 -9.41
N ASP A 240 -13.16 15.61 -9.64
CA ASP A 240 -14.60 15.57 -9.77
C ASP A 240 -15.26 15.12 -8.46
N PRO A 241 -16.44 15.65 -8.08
CA PRO A 241 -17.14 15.23 -6.88
C PRO A 241 -17.64 13.80 -7.01
N VAL A 242 -17.66 13.06 -5.90
CA VAL A 242 -18.22 11.70 -5.87
C VAL A 242 -19.73 11.69 -5.66
N GLU A 243 -20.29 12.74 -5.03
CA GLU A 243 -21.70 12.82 -4.66
C GLU A 243 -22.62 12.59 -5.86
N GLY A 244 -23.60 11.70 -5.70
CA GLY A 244 -24.57 11.36 -6.75
C GLY A 244 -24.01 10.52 -7.90
N THR A 245 -22.78 10.01 -7.77
CA THR A 245 -22.12 9.16 -8.78
C THR A 245 -21.88 7.74 -8.24
N PRO A 246 -21.57 6.76 -9.11
CA PRO A 246 -21.13 5.43 -8.68
C PRO A 246 -19.83 5.45 -7.87
N MET A 247 -19.05 6.54 -7.89
CA MET A 247 -17.79 6.72 -7.16
C MET A 247 -18.01 7.11 -5.68
N ASP A 248 -19.25 7.30 -5.22
CA ASP A 248 -19.56 7.75 -3.85
C ASP A 248 -19.47 6.61 -2.83
N PHE A 249 -18.36 6.51 -2.15
CA PHE A 249 -18.14 5.64 -0.98
C PHE A 249 -18.05 6.43 0.33
N THR A 250 -18.61 7.62 0.39
CA THR A 250 -18.64 8.44 1.63
C THR A 250 -19.43 7.78 2.77
N LYS A 251 -20.30 6.82 2.44
CA LYS A 251 -21.03 5.94 3.36
C LYS A 251 -20.72 4.48 3.08
N PRO A 252 -20.90 3.58 4.08
CA PRO A 252 -20.73 2.15 3.86
C PRO A 252 -21.55 1.67 2.66
N THR A 253 -20.87 1.16 1.63
CA THR A 253 -21.48 0.77 0.35
C THR A 253 -20.93 -0.55 -0.11
N VAL A 254 -21.79 -1.46 -0.57
CA VAL A 254 -21.38 -2.74 -1.17
C VAL A 254 -20.69 -2.47 -2.49
N ILE A 255 -19.45 -2.97 -2.66
CA ILE A 255 -18.59 -2.67 -3.82
C ILE A 255 -19.29 -3.07 -5.13
N GLY A 256 -19.96 -4.21 -5.17
CA GLY A 256 -20.63 -4.72 -6.35
C GLY A 256 -21.88 -3.95 -6.78
N GLU A 257 -22.49 -3.16 -5.86
CA GLU A 257 -23.80 -2.54 -6.06
C GLU A 257 -23.87 -1.64 -7.30
N ARG A 258 -22.79 -0.92 -7.61
CA ARG A 258 -22.76 0.10 -8.67
C ARG A 258 -21.76 -0.19 -9.78
N LEU A 259 -21.10 -1.36 -9.77
CA LEU A 259 -20.12 -1.74 -10.79
C LEU A 259 -20.67 -1.81 -12.21
N GLY A 260 -21.98 -2.07 -12.37
CA GLY A 260 -22.66 -2.12 -13.66
C GLY A 260 -23.27 -0.80 -14.12
N ALA A 261 -23.03 0.31 -13.42
CA ALA A 261 -23.58 1.62 -13.78
C ALA A 261 -23.01 2.11 -15.11
N ASP A 262 -23.84 2.79 -15.90
CA ASP A 262 -23.41 3.48 -17.14
C ASP A 262 -22.67 4.76 -16.77
N PHE A 263 -21.40 4.63 -16.42
CA PHE A 263 -20.55 5.72 -15.96
C PHE A 263 -19.17 5.62 -16.59
N GLU A 264 -18.68 6.71 -17.18
CA GLU A 264 -17.47 6.74 -18.01
C GLU A 264 -16.25 6.22 -17.28
N ALA A 265 -16.02 6.65 -16.03
CA ALA A 265 -14.87 6.19 -15.25
C ALA A 265 -14.88 4.66 -15.04
N LEU A 266 -16.04 4.04 -14.77
CA LEU A 266 -16.15 2.60 -14.62
C LEU A 266 -15.91 1.84 -15.93
N LYS A 267 -16.31 2.42 -17.06
CA LYS A 267 -16.03 1.83 -18.39
C LYS A 267 -14.56 1.83 -18.70
N LEU A 268 -13.87 2.95 -18.47
CA LEU A 268 -12.44 3.11 -18.74
C LEU A 268 -11.61 2.16 -17.87
N GLY A 269 -11.91 2.06 -16.57
CA GLY A 269 -11.22 1.18 -15.62
C GLY A 269 -11.63 -0.30 -15.68
N GLY A 270 -12.66 -0.65 -16.44
CA GLY A 270 -13.27 -1.99 -16.39
C GLY A 270 -13.91 -2.30 -15.03
N GLY A 271 -14.19 -1.27 -14.24
CA GLY A 271 -14.60 -1.23 -12.86
C GLY A 271 -13.89 -0.11 -12.10
N TYR A 272 -13.73 -0.24 -10.79
CA TYR A 272 -12.95 0.73 -10.01
C TYR A 272 -11.46 0.53 -10.26
N ASP A 273 -10.79 1.56 -10.76
CA ASP A 273 -9.33 1.71 -10.91
C ASP A 273 -8.99 3.20 -10.96
N HIS A 274 -9.20 3.90 -9.84
CA HIS A 274 -9.11 5.35 -9.75
C HIS A 274 -8.53 5.77 -8.40
N ALA A 275 -8.02 7.01 -8.34
CA ALA A 275 -7.57 7.64 -7.11
C ALA A 275 -8.66 8.57 -6.53
N TRP A 276 -9.02 8.34 -5.28
CA TRP A 276 -9.89 9.22 -4.49
C TRP A 276 -9.06 10.23 -3.71
N VAL A 277 -9.50 11.49 -3.71
CA VAL A 277 -8.86 12.58 -3.00
C VAL A 277 -9.33 12.56 -1.55
N LEU A 278 -8.41 12.22 -0.65
CA LEU A 278 -8.71 12.07 0.77
C LEU A 278 -8.92 13.42 1.45
N LYS A 279 -9.88 13.46 2.37
CA LYS A 279 -10.05 14.60 3.28
C LYS A 279 -8.87 14.68 4.23
N LYS A 280 -8.30 15.86 4.38
CA LYS A 280 -7.28 16.10 5.40
C LYS A 280 -7.90 15.93 6.79
N GLY A 281 -7.24 15.14 7.64
CA GLY A 281 -7.54 15.00 9.05
C GLY A 281 -6.53 15.73 9.92
N GLU A 282 -6.79 15.76 11.22
CA GLU A 282 -5.82 16.20 12.21
C GLU A 282 -4.79 15.10 12.53
N GLY A 283 -3.57 15.50 12.88
CA GLY A 283 -2.51 14.57 13.28
C GLY A 283 -1.58 14.12 12.15
N LYS A 284 -0.69 13.18 12.50
CA LYS A 284 0.35 12.66 11.57
C LYS A 284 -0.24 11.79 10.47
N THR A 285 -1.31 11.03 10.79
CA THR A 285 -2.08 10.22 9.85
C THR A 285 -3.57 10.48 10.06
N HIS A 286 -4.36 10.26 9.04
CA HIS A 286 -5.82 10.42 9.08
C HIS A 286 -6.50 9.16 8.52
N PHE A 287 -7.75 8.97 8.89
CA PHE A 287 -8.60 7.90 8.36
C PHE A 287 -8.80 8.07 6.86
N ALA A 288 -8.53 7.01 6.10
CA ALA A 288 -8.65 6.98 4.65
C ALA A 288 -9.79 6.09 4.17
N ALA A 289 -9.86 4.86 4.69
CA ALA A 289 -10.82 3.86 4.23
C ALA A 289 -11.19 2.88 5.33
N ARG A 290 -12.35 2.23 5.16
CA ARG A 290 -12.74 1.02 5.89
C ARG A 290 -13.30 0.01 4.91
N LEU A 291 -12.75 -1.20 4.96
CA LEU A 291 -13.23 -2.37 4.20
C LEU A 291 -13.74 -3.41 5.18
N MET A 292 -14.88 -4.05 4.89
CA MET A 292 -15.48 -5.07 5.73
C MET A 292 -16.06 -6.20 4.87
N ASP A 293 -15.82 -7.45 5.26
CA ASP A 293 -16.54 -8.61 4.72
C ASP A 293 -17.64 -9.04 5.70
N PRO A 294 -18.93 -8.93 5.34
CA PRO A 294 -20.03 -9.24 6.24
C PRO A 294 -20.14 -10.73 6.56
N LYS A 295 -19.56 -11.62 5.73
CA LYS A 295 -19.63 -13.07 5.93
C LYS A 295 -18.65 -13.52 7.01
N SER A 296 -17.41 -13.09 6.94
CA SER A 296 -16.38 -13.42 7.94
C SER A 296 -16.41 -12.53 9.18
N GLY A 297 -17.03 -11.35 9.09
CA GLY A 297 -16.99 -10.31 10.10
C GLY A 297 -15.67 -9.55 10.18
N ARG A 298 -14.68 -9.86 9.30
CA ARG A 298 -13.40 -9.14 9.29
C ARG A 298 -13.56 -7.73 8.77
N SER A 299 -12.92 -6.79 9.44
CA SER A 299 -12.87 -5.38 9.08
C SER A 299 -11.44 -4.88 9.11
N MET A 300 -11.09 -4.02 8.16
CA MET A 300 -9.81 -3.35 8.03
C MET A 300 -10.02 -1.86 7.87
N GLU A 301 -9.46 -1.07 8.78
CA GLU A 301 -9.37 0.39 8.64
C GLU A 301 -7.99 0.78 8.11
N VAL A 302 -7.95 1.77 7.23
CA VAL A 302 -6.73 2.32 6.61
C VAL A 302 -6.52 3.75 7.07
N PHE A 303 -5.32 4.03 7.59
CA PHE A 303 -4.90 5.37 8.00
C PHE A 303 -3.61 5.74 7.25
N THR A 304 -3.52 7.00 6.79
CA THR A 304 -2.37 7.47 6.01
C THR A 304 -2.10 8.95 6.22
N ASN A 305 -0.90 9.41 5.81
CA ASN A 305 -0.57 10.82 5.64
C ASN A 305 -0.62 11.27 4.17
N GLN A 306 -0.99 10.35 3.25
CA GLN A 306 -1.02 10.65 1.82
C GLN A 306 -2.32 11.36 1.41
N PRO A 307 -2.28 12.15 0.32
CA PRO A 307 -3.44 12.93 -0.14
C PRO A 307 -4.49 12.13 -0.90
N ALA A 308 -4.15 10.92 -1.36
CA ALA A 308 -5.06 10.09 -2.15
C ALA A 308 -5.00 8.62 -1.75
N ILE A 309 -6.03 7.89 -2.19
CA ILE A 309 -6.10 6.44 -2.12
C ILE A 309 -6.62 5.90 -3.47
N GLN A 310 -5.84 5.03 -4.11
CA GLN A 310 -6.28 4.26 -5.27
C GLN A 310 -7.13 3.10 -4.79
N LEU A 311 -8.30 2.91 -5.37
CA LEU A 311 -9.09 1.69 -5.30
C LEU A 311 -8.96 0.97 -6.63
N TYR A 312 -8.28 -0.17 -6.64
CA TYR A 312 -8.24 -1.09 -7.77
C TYR A 312 -9.04 -2.36 -7.44
N GLY A 313 -10.10 -2.61 -8.16
CA GLY A 313 -11.06 -3.68 -7.90
C GLY A 313 -10.69 -5.05 -8.45
N GLY A 314 -9.41 -5.31 -8.77
CA GLY A 314 -8.97 -6.60 -9.34
C GLY A 314 -9.56 -6.88 -10.74
N ASN A 315 -9.80 -5.82 -11.52
CA ASN A 315 -10.53 -5.89 -12.80
C ASN A 315 -9.81 -6.71 -13.87
N PHE A 316 -8.47 -6.76 -13.82
CA PHE A 316 -7.60 -7.43 -14.79
C PHE A 316 -7.13 -8.82 -14.34
N LEU A 317 -7.51 -9.27 -13.15
CA LEU A 317 -7.31 -10.66 -12.73
C LEU A 317 -8.19 -11.55 -13.60
N ASN A 318 -7.60 -12.54 -14.27
CA ASN A 318 -8.26 -13.30 -15.35
C ASN A 318 -8.43 -14.80 -15.07
N GLY A 319 -8.00 -15.26 -13.88
CA GLY A 319 -8.07 -16.68 -13.52
C GLY A 319 -6.91 -17.53 -14.04
N GLU A 320 -5.92 -16.94 -14.70
CA GLU A 320 -4.74 -17.66 -15.19
C GLU A 320 -3.60 -17.70 -14.16
N THR A 321 -3.57 -16.73 -13.24
CA THR A 321 -2.55 -16.70 -12.19
C THR A 321 -2.82 -17.75 -11.14
N VAL A 322 -1.90 -18.71 -11.01
CA VAL A 322 -1.87 -19.70 -9.94
C VAL A 322 -1.18 -19.05 -8.72
N GLY A 323 -1.97 -18.79 -7.71
CA GLY A 323 -1.48 -18.17 -6.48
C GLY A 323 -1.24 -19.16 -5.34
N LYS A 324 -1.40 -18.67 -4.11
CA LYS A 324 -1.19 -19.46 -2.88
C LYS A 324 -2.10 -20.69 -2.84
N ASN A 325 -1.52 -21.80 -2.37
CA ASN A 325 -2.20 -23.11 -2.26
C ASN A 325 -2.85 -23.57 -3.58
N GLY A 326 -2.33 -23.13 -4.73
CA GLY A 326 -2.84 -23.47 -6.05
C GLY A 326 -4.15 -22.77 -6.43
N ALA A 327 -4.57 -21.74 -5.69
CA ALA A 327 -5.78 -20.99 -6.00
C ALA A 327 -5.61 -20.18 -7.31
N LEU A 328 -6.64 -20.17 -8.15
CA LEU A 328 -6.69 -19.35 -9.36
C LEU A 328 -7.30 -17.99 -9.01
N TYR A 329 -6.54 -16.90 -9.28
CA TYR A 329 -6.99 -15.56 -8.98
C TYR A 329 -7.86 -15.01 -10.11
N GLY A 330 -9.16 -15.14 -9.95
CA GLY A 330 -10.15 -14.68 -10.91
C GLY A 330 -10.46 -13.20 -10.79
N LYS A 331 -11.18 -12.67 -11.79
CA LYS A 331 -11.62 -11.28 -11.82
C LYS A 331 -12.33 -10.90 -10.52
N ARG A 332 -11.87 -9.81 -9.88
CA ARG A 332 -12.40 -9.31 -8.61
C ARG A 332 -12.25 -10.25 -7.42
N SER A 333 -11.29 -11.16 -7.48
CA SER A 333 -10.99 -12.03 -6.31
C SER A 333 -10.22 -11.30 -5.22
N ALA A 334 -9.72 -10.10 -5.48
CA ALA A 334 -9.14 -9.20 -4.48
C ALA A 334 -9.23 -7.75 -4.96
N LEU A 335 -9.02 -6.82 -4.05
CA LEU A 335 -8.88 -5.38 -4.34
C LEU A 335 -7.59 -4.82 -3.72
N ALA A 336 -7.05 -3.75 -4.30
CA ALA A 336 -5.99 -2.96 -3.68
C ALA A 336 -6.54 -1.62 -3.17
N LEU A 337 -6.04 -1.19 -2.01
CA LEU A 337 -6.25 0.12 -1.41
C LEU A 337 -4.87 0.75 -1.22
N GLU A 338 -4.45 1.56 -2.19
CA GLU A 338 -3.10 2.09 -2.29
C GLU A 338 -3.09 3.56 -1.90
N THR A 339 -2.62 3.88 -0.70
CA THR A 339 -2.45 5.29 -0.32
C THR A 339 -1.24 5.86 -1.04
N GLU A 340 -1.37 7.08 -1.61
CA GLU A 340 -0.39 7.60 -2.54
C GLU A 340 -0.45 9.13 -2.70
N GLY A 341 0.61 9.71 -3.32
CA GLY A 341 0.54 10.98 -4.02
C GLY A 341 -0.35 10.86 -5.26
N PHE A 342 -0.77 11.98 -5.85
CA PHE A 342 -1.61 11.92 -7.04
C PHE A 342 -0.86 11.30 -8.23
N PRO A 343 -1.45 10.32 -8.96
CA PRO A 343 -0.89 9.82 -10.20
C PRO A 343 -0.63 10.95 -11.20
N ASP A 344 0.43 10.81 -12.02
CA ASP A 344 0.87 11.81 -13.01
C ASP A 344 1.17 13.21 -12.43
N ALA A 345 1.36 13.33 -11.10
CA ALA A 345 1.63 14.62 -10.44
C ALA A 345 2.80 15.40 -11.06
N PRO A 346 3.89 14.79 -11.54
CA PRO A 346 4.97 15.54 -12.19
C PRO A 346 4.54 16.35 -13.42
N ASN A 347 3.43 15.97 -14.07
CA ASN A 347 2.88 16.61 -15.27
C ASN A 347 1.67 17.52 -14.99
N GLN A 348 1.19 17.57 -13.74
CA GLN A 348 -0.03 18.28 -13.35
C GLN A 348 0.33 19.41 -12.36
N SER A 349 0.44 20.63 -12.84
CA SER A 349 0.89 21.79 -12.04
C SER A 349 -0.04 22.15 -10.86
N ASN A 350 -1.28 21.72 -10.89
CA ASN A 350 -2.29 21.91 -9.85
C ASN A 350 -2.36 20.77 -8.82
N PHE A 351 -1.60 19.69 -9.03
CA PHE A 351 -1.50 18.58 -8.08
C PHE A 351 -0.43 18.84 -7.01
N PRO A 352 -0.52 18.20 -5.85
CA PRO A 352 0.54 18.22 -4.86
C PRO A 352 1.86 17.75 -5.48
N SER A 353 2.97 18.45 -5.16
CA SER A 353 4.28 18.12 -5.71
C SER A 353 4.76 16.75 -5.23
N SER A 354 5.31 15.97 -6.16
CA SER A 354 6.02 14.72 -5.90
C SER A 354 7.54 14.88 -5.86
N VAL A 355 8.04 16.11 -5.97
CA VAL A 355 9.49 16.40 -6.00
C VAL A 355 10.08 16.27 -4.61
N LEU A 356 11.20 15.55 -4.53
CA LEU A 356 12.05 15.43 -3.34
C LEU A 356 13.41 16.08 -3.65
N ARG A 357 13.91 16.90 -2.74
CA ARG A 357 15.18 17.60 -2.89
C ARG A 357 16.20 17.15 -1.85
N PRO A 358 17.51 17.32 -2.13
CA PRO A 358 18.56 17.09 -1.12
C PRO A 358 18.28 17.88 0.16
N GLY A 359 18.42 17.20 1.30
CA GLY A 359 18.12 17.75 2.62
C GLY A 359 16.68 17.62 3.08
N GLU A 360 15.76 17.20 2.19
CA GLU A 360 14.38 16.85 2.53
C GLU A 360 14.26 15.35 2.79
N THR A 361 13.21 14.96 3.52
CA THR A 361 12.84 13.56 3.75
C THR A 361 11.44 13.32 3.22
N TYR A 362 11.29 12.36 2.31
CA TYR A 362 10.01 11.80 1.95
C TYR A 362 9.53 10.89 3.07
N GLU A 363 8.28 11.05 3.51
CA GLU A 363 7.65 10.17 4.48
C GLU A 363 6.27 9.71 4.00
N HIS A 364 6.07 8.39 4.03
CA HIS A 364 4.74 7.79 3.85
C HIS A 364 4.43 6.92 5.06
N HIS A 365 3.36 7.24 5.76
CA HIS A 365 2.83 6.47 6.87
C HIS A 365 1.54 5.81 6.47
N LEU A 366 1.49 4.47 6.56
CA LEU A 366 0.32 3.66 6.28
C LEU A 366 0.09 2.71 7.45
N THR A 367 -1.16 2.62 7.91
CA THR A 367 -1.58 1.68 8.95
C THR A 367 -2.81 0.93 8.49
N PHE A 368 -2.75 -0.39 8.53
CA PHE A 368 -3.89 -1.29 8.41
C PHE A 368 -4.27 -1.80 9.80
N LYS A 369 -5.45 -1.47 10.28
CA LYS A 369 -5.95 -1.88 11.58
C LYS A 369 -7.06 -2.90 11.40
N PHE A 370 -6.88 -4.09 11.97
CA PHE A 370 -7.80 -5.21 11.82
C PHE A 370 -8.68 -5.37 13.05
N SER A 371 -9.96 -5.66 12.81
CA SER A 371 -10.96 -5.91 13.85
C SER A 371 -12.04 -6.87 13.36
N LEU A 372 -12.89 -7.33 14.28
CA LEU A 372 -14.08 -8.11 13.98
C LEU A 372 -15.32 -7.29 14.27
N GLU A 373 -16.24 -7.30 13.31
CA GLU A 373 -17.60 -6.81 13.51
C GLU A 373 -18.47 -7.93 14.10
N LYS A 374 -19.28 -7.57 15.08
CA LYS A 374 -20.19 -8.51 15.77
C LYS A 374 -21.50 -8.65 15.02
#